data_6225403329eec17e136c10529e6553da
#
_entry.id   6225403329eec17e136c10529e6553da
#
_cell.length_a   1.000
_cell.length_b   1.000
_cell.length_c   1.000
_cell.angle_alpha   90.00
_cell.angle_beta   90.00
_cell.angle_gamma   90.00
#
_symmetry.space_group_name_H-M   'P 1'
#
loop_
_entity.id
_entity.type
_entity.pdbx_description
1 polymer ?
#
loop_
_entity_poly.entity_id
_entity_poly.type
_entity_poly.pdbx_seq_one_letter_code
_entity_poly.pdbx_strand_id
1 'polypeptide(L)'
;QTMPLGATMYRFSINLSDVDRSVYETLDLRLARHPSESMRYLVTRTLAYCLSYEEGITFSKGGLSAAEDPPITIQDPTGLLLAWIDIGSPSAERLHKASKAANRVALFTYAPLANLRREAASRPIHKIEAIEVWHLEPAFLDALEPKIDRNITLDVLRNDGTIYVTIAGAVVEGALTRQSLLEA
;
A
#
# COMPACT_ATOMS: atom_id res chain seq x y z
N GLN A 1 -18.51 13.29 -4.81
CA GLN A 1 -17.75 12.05 -4.74
C GLN A 1 -18.65 10.90 -4.31
N THR A 2 -18.69 9.85 -5.10
CA THR A 2 -19.58 8.71 -4.89
C THR A 2 -18.85 7.61 -4.14
N MET A 3 -19.42 7.14 -3.02
CA MET A 3 -18.91 5.96 -2.33
C MET A 3 -19.44 4.69 -3.01
N PRO A 4 -18.65 3.60 -3.01
CA PRO A 4 -19.16 2.30 -3.41
C PRO A 4 -20.35 1.89 -2.55
N LEU A 5 -21.32 1.20 -3.15
CA LEU A 5 -22.49 0.70 -2.43
C LEU A 5 -22.05 -0.28 -1.34
N GLY A 6 -22.54 -0.06 -0.11
CA GLY A 6 -22.21 -0.89 1.04
C GLY A 6 -20.85 -0.64 1.68
N ALA A 7 -20.10 0.34 1.17
CA ALA A 7 -18.79 0.67 1.75
C ALA A 7 -18.95 1.25 3.16
N THR A 8 -18.00 0.88 4.03
CA THR A 8 -17.85 1.46 5.37
C THR A 8 -16.73 2.48 5.33
N MET A 9 -16.99 3.69 5.83
CA MET A 9 -15.98 4.74 5.86
C MET A 9 -15.09 4.60 7.08
N TYR A 10 -13.78 4.58 6.84
CA TYR A 10 -12.75 4.64 7.87
C TYR A 10 -12.06 5.99 7.82
N ARG A 11 -11.79 6.54 8.98
CA ARG A 11 -11.10 7.81 9.10
C ARG A 11 -9.90 7.67 10.02
N PHE A 12 -8.71 7.94 9.49
CA PHE A 12 -7.45 7.82 10.21
C PHE A 12 -6.76 9.17 10.27
N SER A 13 -6.47 9.62 11.48
CA SER A 13 -5.60 10.77 11.71
C SER A 13 -4.20 10.22 11.98
N ILE A 14 -3.25 10.50 11.11
CA ILE A 14 -1.93 9.86 11.15
C ILE A 14 -0.83 10.89 11.31
N ASN A 15 0.02 10.68 12.30
CA ASN A 15 1.29 11.40 12.41
C ASN A 15 2.37 10.52 11.79
N LEU A 16 2.86 10.92 10.63
CA LEU A 16 3.85 10.17 9.87
C LEU A 16 5.25 10.73 10.10
N SER A 17 6.17 9.86 10.47
CA SER A 17 7.61 10.17 10.58
C SER A 17 8.36 9.10 9.81
N ASP A 18 8.63 9.35 8.53
CA ASP A 18 9.43 8.44 7.70
C ASP A 18 10.87 8.97 7.71
N VAL A 19 11.66 8.48 8.66
CA VAL A 19 13.04 8.92 8.83
C VAL A 19 13.89 8.52 7.64
N ASP A 20 13.64 7.35 7.07
CA ASP A 20 14.42 6.83 5.93
C ASP A 20 14.31 7.74 4.70
N ARG A 21 13.17 8.42 4.50
CA ARG A 21 12.95 9.34 3.37
C ARG A 21 12.92 10.81 3.79
N SER A 22 13.07 11.11 5.08
CA SER A 22 12.94 12.46 5.63
C SER A 22 11.58 13.09 5.34
N VAL A 23 10.51 12.31 5.49
CA VAL A 23 9.13 12.76 5.29
C VAL A 23 8.42 12.80 6.64
N TYR A 24 7.91 13.98 6.99
CA TYR A 24 7.24 14.23 8.27
C TYR A 24 5.93 14.96 7.98
N GLU A 25 4.79 14.28 8.20
CA GLU A 25 3.50 14.82 7.81
C GLU A 25 2.41 14.44 8.81
N THR A 26 1.39 15.29 8.91
CA THR A 26 0.15 14.97 9.59
C THR A 26 -0.91 14.74 8.52
N LEU A 27 -1.47 13.54 8.48
CA LEU A 27 -2.39 13.11 7.44
C LEU A 27 -3.78 12.86 8.03
N ASP A 28 -4.82 13.27 7.31
CA ASP A 28 -6.21 12.96 7.64
C ASP A 28 -6.76 12.14 6.46
N LEU A 29 -6.80 10.82 6.63
CA LEU A 29 -7.16 9.89 5.57
C LEU A 29 -8.59 9.40 5.73
N ARG A 30 -9.31 9.35 4.62
CA ARG A 30 -10.64 8.75 4.55
C ARG A 30 -10.60 7.62 3.55
N LEU A 31 -10.92 6.41 4.01
CA LEU A 31 -10.89 5.22 3.19
C LEU A 31 -12.27 4.57 3.19
N ALA A 32 -12.82 4.39 1.99
CA ALA A 32 -14.04 3.62 1.82
C ALA A 32 -13.65 2.14 1.75
N ARG A 33 -14.02 1.36 2.77
CA ARG A 33 -13.77 -0.07 2.80
C ARG A 33 -14.93 -0.80 2.14
N HIS A 34 -14.63 -1.45 1.01
CA HIS A 34 -15.60 -2.30 0.33
C HIS A 34 -15.95 -3.51 1.20
N PRO A 35 -17.20 -4.04 1.17
CA PRO A 35 -17.58 -5.22 1.95
C PRO A 35 -16.69 -6.44 1.75
N SER A 36 -16.09 -6.58 0.57
CA SER A 36 -15.17 -7.68 0.28
C SER A 36 -13.71 -7.38 0.62
N GLU A 37 -13.42 -6.16 1.04
CA GLU A 37 -12.05 -5.78 1.41
C GLU A 37 -11.72 -6.30 2.80
N SER A 38 -10.67 -7.15 2.92
CA SER A 38 -10.22 -7.62 4.23
C SER A 38 -9.62 -6.49 5.05
N MET A 39 -9.62 -6.64 6.37
CA MET A 39 -8.94 -5.68 7.24
C MET A 39 -7.45 -5.61 6.90
N ARG A 40 -6.84 -6.76 6.58
CA ARG A 40 -5.43 -6.83 6.18
C ARG A 40 -5.13 -5.96 4.95
N TYR A 41 -6.00 -6.03 3.96
CA TYR A 41 -5.86 -5.20 2.76
C TYR A 41 -6.00 -3.72 3.09
N LEU A 42 -6.98 -3.36 3.89
CA LEU A 42 -7.22 -1.97 4.31
C LEU A 42 -6.00 -1.39 5.05
N VAL A 43 -5.46 -2.15 6.01
CA VAL A 43 -4.28 -1.74 6.78
C VAL A 43 -3.07 -1.58 5.86
N THR A 44 -2.85 -2.54 4.98
CA THR A 44 -1.74 -2.49 4.03
C THR A 44 -1.87 -1.31 3.07
N ARG A 45 -3.08 -1.05 2.58
CA ARG A 45 -3.37 0.10 1.73
C ARG A 45 -3.07 1.42 2.45
N THR A 46 -3.44 1.52 3.72
CA THR A 46 -3.16 2.70 4.55
C THR A 46 -1.65 2.90 4.73
N LEU A 47 -0.94 1.84 5.07
CA LEU A 47 0.52 1.91 5.27
C LEU A 47 1.25 2.20 3.96
N ALA A 48 0.80 1.62 2.86
CA ALA A 48 1.39 1.88 1.54
C ALA A 48 1.29 3.35 1.17
N TYR A 49 0.14 3.97 1.46
CA TYR A 49 -0.05 5.40 1.25
C TYR A 49 0.95 6.22 2.08
N CYS A 50 1.04 5.93 3.37
CA CYS A 50 1.95 6.64 4.28
C CYS A 50 3.40 6.47 3.86
N LEU A 51 3.81 5.25 3.55
CA LEU A 51 5.20 4.92 3.24
C LEU A 51 5.61 5.32 1.82
N SER A 52 4.67 5.75 1.02
CA SER A 52 4.90 6.29 -0.32
C SER A 52 4.57 7.77 -0.40
N TYR A 53 4.23 8.40 0.73
CA TYR A 53 3.69 9.74 0.74
C TYR A 53 4.60 10.74 0.04
N GLU A 54 4.04 11.45 -0.91
CA GLU A 54 4.61 12.63 -1.55
C GLU A 54 3.48 13.42 -2.19
N GLU A 55 3.76 14.65 -2.61
CA GLU A 55 2.77 15.49 -3.26
C GLU A 55 2.23 14.80 -4.51
N GLY A 56 0.92 14.82 -4.69
CA GLY A 56 0.26 14.18 -5.82
C GLY A 56 -0.24 12.76 -5.55
N ILE A 57 0.00 12.23 -4.35
CA ILE A 57 -0.49 10.89 -4.00
C ILE A 57 -1.99 10.91 -3.71
N THR A 58 -2.69 9.89 -4.18
CA THR A 58 -4.13 9.76 -3.96
C THR A 58 -4.57 8.30 -4.00
N PHE A 59 -5.66 8.00 -3.28
CA PHE A 59 -6.33 6.71 -3.39
C PHE A 59 -7.20 6.65 -4.64
N SER A 60 -7.44 5.44 -5.15
CA SER A 60 -8.44 5.23 -6.18
C SER A 60 -9.82 5.65 -5.67
N LYS A 61 -10.56 6.37 -6.49
CA LYS A 61 -11.91 6.83 -6.14
C LYS A 61 -12.92 5.69 -6.02
N GLY A 62 -12.73 4.63 -6.77
CA GLY A 62 -13.64 3.49 -6.77
C GLY A 62 -13.31 2.43 -5.74
N GLY A 63 -12.17 2.50 -5.07
CA GLY A 63 -11.71 1.45 -4.16
C GLY A 63 -11.68 0.10 -4.87
N LEU A 64 -12.09 -0.97 -4.16
CA LEU A 64 -12.11 -2.32 -4.75
C LEU A 64 -13.15 -2.49 -5.86
N SER A 65 -14.15 -1.61 -5.95
CA SER A 65 -15.13 -1.69 -7.05
C SER A 65 -14.54 -1.24 -8.38
N ALA A 66 -13.39 -0.58 -8.38
CA ALA A 66 -12.65 -0.20 -9.59
C ALA A 66 -11.41 -1.09 -9.73
N ALA A 67 -11.64 -2.40 -9.92
CA ALA A 67 -10.59 -3.41 -9.89
C ALA A 67 -9.48 -3.20 -10.93
N GLU A 68 -9.77 -2.49 -12.01
CA GLU A 68 -8.77 -2.19 -13.06
C GLU A 68 -7.85 -1.03 -12.68
N ASP A 69 -8.25 -0.22 -11.71
CA ASP A 69 -7.49 0.95 -11.31
C ASP A 69 -6.45 0.61 -10.26
N PRO A 70 -5.30 1.33 -10.23
CA PRO A 70 -4.37 1.18 -9.12
C PRO A 70 -5.00 1.68 -7.82
N PRO A 71 -4.78 0.97 -6.70
CA PRO A 71 -5.31 1.41 -5.40
C PRO A 71 -4.78 2.78 -4.98
N ILE A 72 -3.55 3.07 -5.33
CA ILE A 72 -2.87 4.33 -5.01
C ILE A 72 -2.09 4.79 -6.23
N THR A 73 -2.16 6.08 -6.53
CA THR A 73 -1.35 6.68 -7.60
C THR A 73 -0.61 7.90 -7.09
N ILE A 74 0.48 8.22 -7.77
CA ILE A 74 1.16 9.50 -7.63
C ILE A 74 1.16 10.13 -9.02
N GLN A 75 0.61 11.36 -9.12
CA GLN A 75 0.55 12.10 -10.37
C GLN A 75 1.25 13.44 -10.20
N ASP A 76 1.86 13.94 -11.27
CA ASP A 76 2.37 15.30 -11.27
C ASP A 76 1.22 16.31 -11.50
N PRO A 77 1.48 17.63 -11.40
CA PRO A 77 0.43 18.63 -11.60
C PRO A 77 -0.24 18.60 -12.97
N THR A 78 0.41 18.00 -13.98
CA THR A 78 -0.18 17.86 -15.32
C THR A 78 -1.05 16.61 -15.47
N GLY A 79 -1.08 15.76 -14.45
CA GLY A 79 -1.84 14.52 -14.48
C GLY A 79 -1.04 13.32 -15.01
N LEU A 80 0.25 13.50 -15.27
CA LEU A 80 1.12 12.39 -15.67
C LEU A 80 1.27 11.40 -14.52
N LEU A 81 1.05 10.12 -14.80
CA LEU A 81 1.14 9.06 -13.80
C LEU A 81 2.60 8.76 -13.50
N LEU A 82 3.08 9.20 -12.34
CA LEU A 82 4.46 8.99 -11.90
C LEU A 82 4.64 7.63 -11.24
N ALA A 83 3.66 7.18 -10.47
CA ALA A 83 3.73 5.91 -9.75
C ALA A 83 2.39 5.21 -9.71
N TRP A 84 2.45 3.90 -9.87
CA TRP A 84 1.34 2.97 -9.66
C TRP A 84 1.71 2.10 -8.46
N ILE A 85 0.92 2.19 -7.39
CA ILE A 85 1.19 1.46 -6.16
C ILE A 85 0.08 0.44 -5.97
N ASP A 86 0.46 -0.82 -6.02
CA ASP A 86 -0.45 -1.95 -5.90
C ASP A 86 -0.35 -2.61 -4.52
N ILE A 87 -1.36 -3.38 -4.15
CA ILE A 87 -1.50 -4.00 -2.84
C ILE A 87 -1.82 -5.48 -3.03
N GLY A 88 -1.21 -6.33 -2.23
CA GLY A 88 -1.58 -7.74 -2.16
C GLY A 88 -0.89 -8.61 -3.19
N SER A 89 -1.65 -9.35 -3.98
CA SER A 89 -1.13 -10.35 -4.92
C SER A 89 -1.63 -10.09 -6.34
N PRO A 90 -1.10 -9.05 -7.01
CA PRO A 90 -1.51 -8.77 -8.38
C PRO A 90 -1.06 -9.85 -9.35
N SER A 91 -1.81 -10.03 -10.44
CA SER A 91 -1.43 -10.94 -11.52
C SER A 91 -0.24 -10.38 -12.32
N ALA A 92 0.44 -11.26 -13.03
CA ALA A 92 1.51 -10.86 -13.94
C ALA A 92 0.98 -9.89 -15.01
N GLU A 93 -0.22 -10.13 -15.52
CA GLU A 93 -0.86 -9.25 -16.51
C GLU A 93 -1.09 -7.85 -15.95
N ARG A 94 -1.55 -7.75 -14.71
CA ARG A 94 -1.76 -6.47 -14.05
C ARG A 94 -0.45 -5.72 -13.83
N LEU A 95 0.59 -6.41 -13.40
CA LEU A 95 1.92 -5.80 -13.21
C LEU A 95 2.51 -5.34 -14.53
N HIS A 96 2.30 -6.09 -15.61
CA HIS A 96 2.72 -5.68 -16.94
C HIS A 96 2.02 -4.39 -17.38
N LYS A 97 0.72 -4.32 -17.19
CA LYS A 97 -0.08 -3.12 -17.48
C LYS A 97 0.41 -1.92 -16.67
N ALA A 98 0.63 -2.11 -15.38
CA ALA A 98 1.12 -1.06 -14.49
C ALA A 98 2.48 -0.53 -14.95
N SER A 99 3.39 -1.43 -15.28
CA SER A 99 4.74 -1.09 -15.68
C SER A 99 4.79 -0.32 -17.00
N LYS A 100 3.81 -0.56 -17.88
CA LYS A 100 3.69 0.21 -19.12
C LYS A 100 3.01 1.57 -18.92
N ALA A 101 2.22 1.71 -17.87
CA ALA A 101 1.41 2.91 -17.63
C ALA A 101 2.12 3.96 -16.78
N ALA A 102 3.04 3.55 -15.90
CA ALA A 102 3.67 4.44 -14.93
C ALA A 102 5.19 4.34 -14.98
N ASN A 103 5.86 5.43 -14.62
CA ASN A 103 7.33 5.45 -14.55
C ASN A 103 7.85 4.55 -13.42
N ARG A 104 7.09 4.43 -12.34
CA ARG A 104 7.45 3.64 -11.17
C ARG A 104 6.28 2.75 -10.78
N VAL A 105 6.58 1.50 -10.48
CA VAL A 105 5.59 0.55 -9.94
C VAL A 105 6.11 0.02 -8.61
N ALA A 106 5.28 0.10 -7.58
CA ALA A 106 5.56 -0.46 -6.27
C ALA A 106 4.41 -1.38 -5.87
N LEU A 107 4.76 -2.47 -5.20
CA LEU A 107 3.80 -3.42 -4.65
C LEU A 107 4.06 -3.54 -3.16
N PHE A 108 3.02 -3.28 -2.35
CA PHE A 108 3.03 -3.57 -0.92
C PHE A 108 2.25 -4.85 -0.68
N THR A 109 2.92 -5.83 -0.11
CA THR A 109 2.38 -7.20 -0.04
C THR A 109 2.68 -7.87 1.29
N TYR A 110 1.84 -8.81 1.63
CA TYR A 110 2.00 -9.72 2.77
C TYR A 110 1.93 -11.18 2.29
N ALA A 111 1.88 -11.38 0.98
CA ALA A 111 1.82 -12.72 0.40
C ALA A 111 3.19 -13.41 0.46
N PRO A 112 3.22 -14.75 0.47
CA PRO A 112 4.47 -15.46 0.37
C PRO A 112 5.21 -15.09 -0.93
N LEU A 113 6.48 -14.74 -0.81
CA LEU A 113 7.28 -14.31 -1.96
C LEU A 113 7.37 -15.38 -3.04
N ALA A 114 7.41 -16.65 -2.66
CA ALA A 114 7.43 -17.75 -3.62
C ALA A 114 6.19 -17.74 -4.52
N ASN A 115 5.03 -17.42 -3.97
CA ASN A 115 3.78 -17.33 -4.74
C ASN A 115 3.81 -16.14 -5.70
N LEU A 116 4.30 -15.00 -5.23
CA LEU A 116 4.42 -13.80 -6.06
C LEU A 116 5.39 -14.03 -7.22
N ARG A 117 6.53 -14.65 -6.95
CA ARG A 117 7.54 -14.92 -7.97
C ARG A 117 7.04 -15.94 -8.99
N ARG A 118 6.29 -16.94 -8.54
CA ARG A 118 5.68 -17.92 -9.45
C ARG A 118 4.66 -17.25 -10.37
N GLU A 119 3.81 -16.39 -9.83
CA GLU A 119 2.86 -15.63 -10.65
C GLU A 119 3.59 -14.72 -11.63
N ALA A 120 4.62 -14.01 -11.17
CA ALA A 120 5.38 -13.09 -12.00
C ALA A 120 6.12 -13.81 -13.14
N ALA A 121 6.47 -15.08 -12.96
CA ALA A 121 7.12 -15.89 -13.98
C ALA A 121 6.14 -16.46 -15.01
N SER A 122 4.83 -16.35 -14.79
CA SER A 122 3.82 -16.98 -15.64
C SER A 122 3.70 -16.35 -17.03
N ARG A 123 4.12 -15.11 -17.19
CA ARG A 123 4.18 -14.40 -18.47
C ARG A 123 5.14 -13.22 -18.40
N PRO A 124 5.60 -12.69 -19.54
CA PRO A 124 6.53 -11.55 -19.55
C PRO A 124 5.91 -10.30 -18.91
N ILE A 125 6.69 -9.63 -18.09
CA ILE A 125 6.32 -8.36 -17.47
C ILE A 125 7.36 -7.31 -17.91
N HIS A 126 6.86 -6.19 -18.44
CA HIS A 126 7.70 -5.07 -18.86
C HIS A 126 8.51 -4.53 -17.68
N LYS A 127 9.83 -4.45 -17.86
CA LYS A 127 10.75 -3.93 -16.82
C LYS A 127 10.52 -4.53 -15.43
N ILE A 128 10.36 -5.84 -15.38
CA ILE A 128 10.08 -6.56 -14.12
C ILE A 128 11.14 -6.27 -13.05
N GLU A 129 12.38 -6.07 -13.44
CA GLU A 129 13.48 -5.80 -12.52
C GLU A 129 13.35 -4.44 -11.81
N ALA A 130 12.56 -3.52 -12.37
CA ALA A 130 12.35 -2.20 -11.80
C ALA A 130 11.16 -2.14 -10.83
N ILE A 131 10.34 -3.18 -10.76
CA ILE A 131 9.20 -3.21 -9.87
C ILE A 131 9.69 -3.37 -8.43
N GLU A 132 9.28 -2.42 -7.58
CA GLU A 132 9.62 -2.45 -6.16
C GLU A 132 8.62 -3.30 -5.41
N VAL A 133 9.11 -4.27 -4.66
CA VAL A 133 8.26 -5.11 -3.82
C VAL A 133 8.61 -4.82 -2.36
N TRP A 134 7.63 -4.33 -1.62
CA TRP A 134 7.75 -4.05 -0.19
C TRP A 134 6.95 -5.08 0.58
N HIS A 135 7.64 -5.92 1.32
CA HIS A 135 7.02 -7.03 2.04
C HIS A 135 6.81 -6.68 3.51
N LEU A 136 5.58 -6.88 3.96
CA LEU A 136 5.16 -6.75 5.35
C LEU A 136 4.96 -8.14 5.94
N GLU A 137 5.53 -8.39 7.11
CA GLU A 137 5.39 -9.69 7.76
C GLU A 137 3.95 -9.92 8.23
N PRO A 138 3.37 -11.10 7.98
CA PRO A 138 2.02 -11.42 8.45
C PRO A 138 1.85 -11.22 9.96
N ALA A 139 2.85 -11.55 10.77
CA ALA A 139 2.77 -11.39 12.23
C ALA A 139 2.57 -9.92 12.64
N PHE A 140 3.18 -8.99 11.93
CA PHE A 140 2.98 -7.55 12.16
C PHE A 140 1.53 -7.15 11.91
N LEU A 141 0.97 -7.62 10.80
CA LEU A 141 -0.41 -7.34 10.44
C LEU A 141 -1.39 -8.02 11.38
N ASP A 142 -1.09 -9.27 11.80
CA ASP A 142 -1.90 -9.98 12.79
C ASP A 142 -2.03 -9.20 14.10
N ALA A 143 -0.94 -8.56 14.53
CA ALA A 143 -0.94 -7.76 15.75
C ALA A 143 -1.66 -6.42 15.57
N LEU A 144 -1.63 -5.86 14.36
CA LEU A 144 -2.18 -4.53 14.09
C LEU A 144 -3.69 -4.54 13.81
N GLU A 145 -4.16 -5.53 13.06
CA GLU A 145 -5.56 -5.60 12.62
C GLU A 145 -6.60 -5.48 13.75
N PRO A 146 -6.44 -6.18 14.88
CA PRO A 146 -7.45 -6.09 15.95
C PRO A 146 -7.55 -4.72 16.61
N LYS A 147 -6.55 -3.87 16.42
CA LYS A 147 -6.51 -2.54 17.03
C LYS A 147 -7.15 -1.47 16.15
N ILE A 148 -7.49 -1.81 14.91
CA ILE A 148 -8.06 -0.86 13.97
C ILE A 148 -9.53 -0.65 14.24
N ASP A 149 -9.93 0.62 14.34
CA ASP A 149 -11.32 1.03 14.46
C ASP A 149 -11.63 2.05 13.36
N ARG A 150 -12.90 2.37 13.20
CA ARG A 150 -13.38 3.21 12.09
C ARG A 150 -12.94 4.66 12.19
N ASN A 151 -12.55 5.11 13.35
CA ASN A 151 -12.11 6.49 13.58
C ASN A 151 -11.03 6.47 14.65
N ILE A 152 -9.78 6.52 14.22
CA ILE A 152 -8.63 6.39 15.12
C ILE A 152 -7.51 7.35 14.76
N THR A 153 -6.64 7.57 15.74
CA THR A 153 -5.36 8.28 15.55
C THR A 153 -4.22 7.28 15.63
N LEU A 154 -3.31 7.37 14.68
CA LEU A 154 -2.13 6.53 14.59
C LEU A 154 -0.87 7.38 14.52
N ASP A 155 0.21 6.88 15.11
CA ASP A 155 1.55 7.35 14.80
C ASP A 155 2.23 6.27 13.97
N VAL A 156 2.77 6.64 12.82
CA VAL A 156 3.52 5.74 11.94
C VAL A 156 4.94 6.26 11.83
N LEU A 157 5.87 5.47 12.33
CA LEU A 157 7.30 5.79 12.28
C LEU A 157 8.01 4.73 11.45
N ARG A 158 8.81 5.17 10.49
CA ARG A 158 9.72 4.28 9.77
C ARG A 158 11.14 4.74 10.04
N ASN A 159 11.97 3.80 10.47
CA ASN A 159 13.37 4.07 10.72
C ASN A 159 14.20 2.81 10.48
N ASP A 160 15.18 2.91 9.60
CA ASP A 160 16.10 1.83 9.25
C ASP A 160 15.35 0.52 8.87
N GLY A 161 14.33 0.66 8.02
CA GLY A 161 13.56 -0.47 7.51
C GLY A 161 12.58 -1.09 8.50
N THR A 162 12.44 -0.52 9.70
CA THR A 162 11.46 -0.98 10.69
C THR A 162 10.32 0.02 10.76
N ILE A 163 9.09 -0.50 10.84
CA ILE A 163 7.88 0.31 10.99
C ILE A 163 7.37 0.15 12.42
N TYR A 164 7.07 1.27 13.05
CA TYR A 164 6.45 1.32 14.38
C TYR A 164 5.11 2.03 14.25
N VAL A 165 4.04 1.32 14.59
CA VAL A 165 2.69 1.90 14.59
C VAL A 165 2.21 1.99 16.02
N THR A 166 1.89 3.19 16.47
CA THR A 166 1.36 3.43 17.80
C THR A 166 -0.14 3.69 17.72
N ILE A 167 -0.91 2.87 18.40
CA ILE A 167 -2.37 2.98 18.49
C ILE A 167 -2.79 2.81 19.95
N ALA A 168 -3.54 3.78 20.48
CA ALA A 168 -4.09 3.70 21.84
C ALA A 168 -3.04 3.33 22.88
N GLY A 169 -1.85 3.89 22.76
CA GLY A 169 -0.74 3.67 23.71
C GLY A 169 0.03 2.37 23.51
N ALA A 170 -0.35 1.54 22.55
CA ALA A 170 0.37 0.32 22.23
C ALA A 170 1.22 0.52 20.97
N VAL A 171 2.44 -0.01 20.97
CA VAL A 171 3.35 0.05 19.83
C VAL A 171 3.42 -1.32 19.19
N VAL A 172 3.14 -1.39 17.88
CA VAL A 172 3.32 -2.60 17.08
C VAL A 172 4.45 -2.34 16.11
N GLU A 173 5.45 -3.20 16.09
CA GLU A 173 6.60 -3.05 15.18
C GLU A 173 6.72 -4.21 14.22
N GLY A 174 7.26 -3.94 13.03
CA GLY A 174 7.52 -4.94 12.02
C GLY A 174 8.54 -4.48 11.01
N ALA A 175 9.17 -5.42 10.33
CA ALA A 175 10.11 -5.12 9.28
C ALA A 175 9.38 -4.82 7.97
N LEU A 176 9.86 -3.80 7.25
CA LEU A 176 9.49 -3.54 5.88
C LEU A 176 10.71 -3.85 5.02
N THR A 177 10.67 -4.96 4.31
CA THR A 177 11.81 -5.39 3.51
C THR A 177 11.54 -5.23 2.04
N ARG A 178 12.55 -4.72 1.31
CA ARG A 178 12.48 -4.64 -0.13
C ARG A 178 12.91 -5.97 -0.76
N GLN A 179 12.08 -6.48 -1.67
CA GLN A 179 12.29 -7.75 -2.34
C GLN A 179 12.24 -7.56 -3.85
N SER A 180 12.66 -8.58 -4.58
CA SER A 180 12.57 -8.63 -6.04
C SER A 180 11.57 -9.70 -6.47
N LEU A 181 10.86 -9.47 -7.57
CA LEU A 181 10.04 -10.50 -8.21
C LEU A 181 10.89 -11.53 -8.95
N LEU A 182 12.13 -11.21 -9.21
CA LEU A 182 13.06 -12.15 -9.80
C LEU A 182 13.72 -12.96 -8.69
N GLU A 183 13.92 -14.24 -8.94
CA GLU A 183 14.66 -15.08 -8.00
C GLU A 183 16.11 -14.64 -7.93
N ALA A 184 16.62 -14.65 -6.73
CA ALA A 184 18.03 -14.35 -6.51
C ALA A 184 18.91 -15.51 -6.96
#